data_cf773ab3e67763008c799396c28e45a6
#
_entry.id   cf773ab3e67763008c799396c28e45a6
#
_cell.length_a   1.000
_cell.length_b   1.000
_cell.length_c   1.000
_cell.angle_alpha   90.00
_cell.angle_beta   90.00
_cell.angle_gamma   90.00
#
_symmetry.space_group_name_H-M   'P 1'
#
loop_
_entity.id
_entity.type
_entity.pdbx_description
1 polymer ?
#
loop_
_entity_poly.entity_id
_entity_poly.type
_entity_poly.pdbx_seq_one_letter_code
_entity_poly.pdbx_strand_id
1 'polypeptide(L)'
;MRALLLANRSDCDPGLVGSALRARGYSFTECLREDHGIWLPDVSPESVSRALMGADVIVAMGSGWSTYWPAVAEPVASEAALLREAHRREIPVLGICFGAQMLSTALGGTVDKTLHPEIGWHEVEPTESFAAQ
;
A
#
# COMPACT_ATOMS: atom_id res chain seq x y z
N MET A 1 14.89 -0.32 12.28
CA MET A 1 13.47 -0.41 11.91
C MET A 1 13.35 -0.85 10.44
N ARG A 2 12.30 -1.58 10.08
CA ARG A 2 12.11 -2.11 8.73
C ARG A 2 10.84 -1.55 8.10
N ALA A 3 10.97 -0.97 6.92
CA ALA A 3 9.86 -0.56 6.07
C ALA A 3 9.62 -1.64 5.00
N LEU A 4 8.39 -2.14 4.90
CA LEU A 4 7.96 -3.00 3.81
C LEU A 4 7.46 -2.11 2.66
N LEU A 5 8.09 -2.21 1.49
CA LEU A 5 7.75 -1.43 0.30
C LEU A 5 6.94 -2.31 -0.65
N LEU A 6 5.66 -1.98 -0.83
CA LEU A 6 4.80 -2.62 -1.83
C LEU A 6 4.81 -1.75 -3.09
N ALA A 7 5.36 -2.25 -4.18
CA ALA A 7 5.58 -1.47 -5.38
C ALA A 7 5.50 -2.33 -6.65
N ASN A 8 5.34 -1.69 -7.80
CA ASN A 8 5.65 -2.32 -9.07
C ASN A 8 7.15 -2.20 -9.36
N ARG A 9 7.69 -3.11 -10.15
CA ARG A 9 9.11 -3.12 -10.53
C ARG A 9 9.55 -1.82 -11.21
N SER A 10 8.66 -1.21 -12.00
CA SER A 10 8.89 0.07 -12.67
C SER A 10 8.87 1.28 -11.72
N ASP A 11 8.24 1.15 -10.55
CA ASP A 11 7.92 2.25 -9.63
C ASP A 11 8.36 1.94 -8.18
N CYS A 12 9.46 1.21 -8.02
CA CYS A 12 9.94 0.77 -6.70
C CYS A 12 10.87 1.79 -6.00
N ASP A 13 11.17 2.94 -6.62
CA ASP A 13 11.90 4.00 -5.92
C ASP A 13 10.96 4.80 -5.00
N PRO A 14 11.13 4.70 -3.67
CA PRO A 14 10.30 5.42 -2.72
C PRO A 14 10.61 6.93 -2.62
N GLY A 15 11.53 7.46 -3.41
CA GLY A 15 11.83 8.88 -3.57
C GLY A 15 12.02 9.62 -2.24
N LEU A 16 11.32 10.74 -2.06
CA LEU A 16 11.41 11.58 -0.85
C LEU A 16 10.93 10.85 0.41
N VAL A 17 9.89 10.01 0.29
CA VAL A 17 9.40 9.19 1.42
C VAL A 17 10.49 8.23 1.86
N GLY A 18 11.15 7.58 0.91
CA GLY A 18 12.27 6.69 1.20
C GLY A 18 13.44 7.40 1.85
N SER A 19 13.78 8.59 1.39
CA SER A 19 14.83 9.41 1.98
C SER A 19 14.49 9.81 3.42
N ALA A 20 13.25 10.21 3.68
CA ALA A 20 12.78 10.58 5.03
C ALA A 20 12.79 9.38 6.00
N LEU A 21 12.41 8.19 5.54
CA LEU A 21 12.44 6.98 6.35
C LEU A 21 13.89 6.51 6.61
N ARG A 22 14.76 6.53 5.59
CA ARG A 22 16.20 6.20 5.79
C ARG A 22 16.86 7.12 6.79
N ALA A 23 16.57 8.43 6.75
CA ALA A 23 17.07 9.39 7.72
C ALA A 23 16.60 9.08 9.16
N ARG A 24 15.52 8.34 9.33
CA ARG A 24 15.00 7.85 10.62
C ARG A 24 15.45 6.43 10.97
N GLY A 25 16.40 5.87 10.23
CA GLY A 25 16.98 4.55 10.51
C GLY A 25 16.16 3.36 9.98
N TYR A 26 15.26 3.57 9.01
CA TYR A 26 14.58 2.47 8.36
C TYR A 26 15.42 1.86 7.24
N SER A 27 15.45 0.54 7.17
CA SER A 27 15.84 -0.23 6.00
C SER A 27 14.60 -0.70 5.25
N PHE A 28 14.72 -0.94 3.94
CA PHE A 28 13.61 -1.37 3.12
C PHE A 28 13.71 -2.86 2.76
N THR A 29 12.56 -3.53 2.78
CA THR A 29 12.35 -4.82 2.13
C THR A 29 11.30 -4.59 1.04
N GLU A 30 11.65 -4.93 -0.20
CA GLU A 30 10.75 -4.76 -1.34
C GLU A 30 9.86 -5.99 -1.52
N CYS A 31 8.59 -5.76 -1.79
CA CYS A 31 7.61 -6.73 -2.24
C CYS A 31 7.02 -6.22 -3.55
N LEU A 32 7.46 -6.79 -4.65
CA LEU A 32 7.02 -6.36 -5.97
C LEU A 32 5.70 -7.03 -6.34
N ARG A 33 4.74 -6.25 -6.82
CA ARG A 33 3.38 -6.71 -7.16
C ARG A 33 3.38 -7.76 -8.26
N GLU A 34 4.34 -7.67 -9.19
CA GLU A 34 4.54 -8.66 -10.25
C GLU A 34 5.01 -10.02 -9.70
N ASP A 35 5.62 -10.02 -8.54
CA ASP A 35 6.16 -11.21 -7.88
C ASP A 35 5.24 -11.70 -6.74
N HIS A 36 3.96 -11.28 -6.70
CA HIS A 36 3.03 -11.57 -5.61
C HIS A 36 2.91 -13.07 -5.30
N GLY A 37 2.97 -13.95 -6.30
CA GLY A 37 2.97 -15.38 -6.14
C GLY A 37 4.21 -15.95 -5.43
N ILE A 38 5.27 -15.16 -5.26
CA ILE A 38 6.50 -15.54 -4.55
C ILE A 38 6.40 -15.17 -3.07
N TRP A 39 5.91 -13.96 -2.76
CA TRP A 39 5.84 -13.47 -1.39
C TRP A 39 4.48 -13.70 -0.72
N LEU A 40 3.43 -13.92 -1.52
CA LEU A 40 2.08 -14.25 -1.05
C LEU A 40 1.44 -15.33 -1.93
N PRO A 41 2.01 -16.56 -1.95
CA PRO A 41 1.65 -17.59 -2.94
C PRO A 41 0.20 -18.08 -2.81
N ASP A 42 -0.40 -18.05 -1.63
CA ASP A 42 -1.70 -18.64 -1.34
C ASP A 42 -2.66 -17.70 -0.58
N VAL A 43 -2.23 -16.48 -0.30
CA VAL A 43 -3.01 -15.50 0.51
C VAL A 43 -3.49 -16.08 1.85
N SER A 44 -2.85 -17.16 2.32
CA SER A 44 -3.16 -17.75 3.63
C SER A 44 -2.73 -16.84 4.77
N PRO A 45 -3.35 -16.97 5.96
CA PRO A 45 -2.93 -16.20 7.13
C PRO A 45 -1.45 -16.38 7.47
N GLU A 46 -0.88 -17.55 7.21
CA GLU A 46 0.54 -17.85 7.43
C GLU A 46 1.44 -17.12 6.44
N SER A 47 1.09 -17.08 5.16
CA SER A 47 1.85 -16.38 4.11
C SER A 47 1.84 -14.87 4.35
N VAL A 48 0.67 -14.30 4.64
CA VAL A 48 0.51 -12.89 5.02
C VAL A 48 1.32 -12.56 6.27
N SER A 49 1.24 -13.42 7.30
CA SER A 49 1.96 -13.26 8.55
C SER A 49 3.47 -13.24 8.33
N ARG A 50 3.97 -14.11 7.45
CA ARG A 50 5.40 -14.18 7.08
C ARG A 50 5.86 -12.91 6.36
N ALA A 51 5.07 -12.42 5.42
CA ALA A 51 5.37 -11.18 4.69
C ALA A 51 5.49 -9.96 5.62
N LEU A 52 4.64 -9.89 6.64
CA LEU A 52 4.63 -8.82 7.63
C LEU A 52 5.67 -8.96 8.74
N MET A 53 6.37 -10.11 8.82
CA MET A 53 7.28 -10.38 9.94
C MET A 53 8.37 -9.31 10.06
N GLY A 54 8.40 -8.60 11.19
CA GLY A 54 9.38 -7.55 11.50
C GLY A 54 9.19 -6.25 10.70
N ALA A 55 8.05 -6.02 10.05
CA ALA A 55 7.74 -4.72 9.46
C ALA A 55 7.28 -3.75 10.55
N ASP A 56 7.94 -2.60 10.64
CA ASP A 56 7.58 -1.51 11.53
C ASP A 56 6.67 -0.48 10.85
N VAL A 57 6.68 -0.46 9.52
CA VAL A 57 5.82 0.39 8.68
C VAL A 57 5.68 -0.24 7.29
N ILE A 58 4.56 0.00 6.63
CA ILE A 58 4.34 -0.37 5.24
C ILE A 58 4.22 0.90 4.40
N VAL A 59 4.88 0.92 3.24
CA VAL A 59 4.71 1.95 2.22
C VAL A 59 4.15 1.27 0.96
N ALA A 60 2.87 1.50 0.70
CA ALA A 60 2.21 1.04 -0.52
C ALA A 60 2.29 2.14 -1.57
N MET A 61 3.10 1.90 -2.59
CA MET A 61 3.44 2.87 -3.62
C MET A 61 2.34 3.04 -4.68
N GLY A 62 2.45 4.10 -5.45
CA GLY A 62 1.68 4.30 -6.67
C GLY A 62 1.90 3.22 -7.71
N SER A 63 1.06 3.21 -8.73
CA SER A 63 1.13 2.29 -9.86
C SER A 63 0.38 2.87 -11.06
N GLY A 64 0.75 2.45 -12.25
CA GLY A 64 -0.07 2.65 -13.45
C GLY A 64 -1.30 1.74 -13.49
N TRP A 65 -1.48 0.84 -12.53
CA TRP A 65 -2.64 -0.04 -12.42
C TRP A 65 -3.85 0.67 -11.82
N SER A 66 -5.03 0.06 -11.99
CA SER A 66 -6.26 0.43 -11.28
C SER A 66 -6.82 -0.79 -10.57
N THR A 67 -7.29 -0.62 -9.34
CA THR A 67 -7.77 -1.74 -8.49
C THR A 67 -8.95 -2.51 -9.09
N TYR A 68 -9.71 -1.87 -10.00
CA TYR A 68 -10.85 -2.46 -10.70
C TYR A 68 -10.48 -3.15 -12.03
N TRP A 69 -9.20 -3.25 -12.41
CA TRP A 69 -8.81 -3.95 -13.63
C TRP A 69 -8.79 -5.46 -13.43
N PRO A 70 -9.50 -6.25 -14.27
CA PRO A 70 -9.51 -7.71 -14.14
C PRO A 70 -8.12 -8.34 -14.24
N ALA A 71 -7.23 -7.75 -15.05
CA ALA A 71 -5.88 -8.28 -15.26
C ALA A 71 -4.98 -8.24 -14.00
N VAL A 72 -5.34 -7.44 -13.00
CA VAL A 72 -4.59 -7.30 -11.75
C VAL A 72 -5.39 -7.75 -10.52
N ALA A 73 -6.50 -8.45 -10.73
CA ALA A 73 -7.39 -8.87 -9.64
C ALA A 73 -6.68 -9.73 -8.58
N GLU A 74 -5.78 -10.62 -9.01
CA GLU A 74 -5.04 -11.51 -8.11
C GLU A 74 -4.01 -10.75 -7.23
N PRO A 75 -3.09 -9.93 -7.76
CA PRO A 75 -2.22 -9.10 -6.92
C PRO A 75 -3.00 -8.10 -6.06
N VAL A 76 -4.12 -7.55 -6.53
CA VAL A 76 -4.99 -6.68 -5.74
C VAL A 76 -5.57 -7.43 -4.54
N ALA A 77 -6.09 -8.64 -4.74
CA ALA A 77 -6.62 -9.46 -3.65
C ALA A 77 -5.55 -9.80 -2.60
N SER A 78 -4.36 -10.15 -3.08
CA SER A 78 -3.20 -10.50 -2.22
C SER A 78 -2.73 -9.29 -1.40
N GLU A 79 -2.56 -8.14 -2.01
CA GLU A 79 -2.15 -6.91 -1.32
C GLU A 79 -3.23 -6.45 -0.33
N ALA A 80 -4.52 -6.53 -0.71
CA ALA A 80 -5.62 -6.18 0.19
C ALA A 80 -5.65 -7.08 1.43
N ALA A 81 -5.38 -8.38 1.30
CA ALA A 81 -5.28 -9.30 2.43
C ALA A 81 -4.11 -8.92 3.36
N LEU A 82 -2.95 -8.58 2.79
CA LEU A 82 -1.78 -8.14 3.54
C LEU A 82 -2.06 -6.83 4.28
N LEU A 83 -2.68 -5.85 3.64
CA LEU A 83 -3.01 -4.57 4.27
C LEU A 83 -4.06 -4.71 5.38
N ARG A 84 -5.08 -5.58 5.22
CA ARG A 84 -6.02 -5.89 6.29
C ARG A 84 -5.34 -6.48 7.51
N GLU A 85 -4.43 -7.42 7.30
CA GLU A 85 -3.69 -8.04 8.41
C GLU A 85 -2.72 -7.05 9.06
N ALA A 86 -2.09 -6.17 8.28
CA ALA A 86 -1.27 -5.09 8.82
C ALA A 86 -2.08 -4.16 9.72
N HIS A 87 -3.28 -3.74 9.27
CA HIS A 87 -4.20 -2.94 10.07
C HIS A 87 -4.59 -3.65 11.36
N ARG A 88 -4.94 -4.94 11.30
CA ARG A 88 -5.28 -5.75 12.49
C ARG A 88 -4.11 -5.84 13.49
N ARG A 89 -2.87 -5.77 13.02
CA ARG A 89 -1.64 -5.78 13.86
C ARG A 89 -1.18 -4.38 14.26
N GLU A 90 -1.95 -3.37 13.93
CA GLU A 90 -1.60 -1.97 14.21
C GLU A 90 -0.26 -1.54 13.56
N ILE A 91 0.15 -2.18 12.45
CA ILE A 91 1.31 -1.76 11.68
C ILE A 91 0.91 -0.54 10.86
N PRO A 92 1.57 0.62 11.02
CA PRO A 92 1.27 1.81 10.25
C PRO A 92 1.42 1.58 8.74
N VAL A 93 0.48 2.10 7.95
CA VAL A 93 0.49 2.01 6.49
C VAL A 93 0.41 3.40 5.88
N LEU A 94 1.34 3.72 4.99
CA LEU A 94 1.29 4.89 4.12
C LEU A 94 0.92 4.43 2.70
N GLY A 95 -0.26 4.79 2.23
CA GLY A 95 -0.70 4.55 0.84
C GLY A 95 -0.49 5.77 -0.03
N ILE A 96 0.12 5.62 -1.20
CA ILE A 96 0.38 6.68 -2.17
C ILE A 96 -0.30 6.31 -3.49
N CYS A 97 -1.20 7.16 -3.99
CA CYS A 97 -1.93 6.96 -5.25
C CYS A 97 -2.63 5.59 -5.28
N PHE A 98 -2.16 4.65 -6.11
CA PHE A 98 -2.68 3.28 -6.14
C PHE A 98 -2.63 2.61 -4.75
N GLY A 99 -1.58 2.84 -3.97
CA GLY A 99 -1.47 2.33 -2.61
C GLY A 99 -2.57 2.88 -1.67
N ALA A 100 -3.01 4.12 -1.87
CA ALA A 100 -4.16 4.67 -1.14
C ALA A 100 -5.48 4.00 -1.57
N GLN A 101 -5.64 3.71 -2.87
CA GLN A 101 -6.78 2.93 -3.38
C GLN A 101 -6.79 1.51 -2.79
N MET A 102 -5.63 0.87 -2.73
CA MET A 102 -5.47 -0.45 -2.10
C MET A 102 -5.84 -0.44 -0.63
N LEU A 103 -5.41 0.59 0.11
CA LEU A 103 -5.74 0.73 1.54
C LEU A 103 -7.25 0.95 1.72
N SER A 104 -7.88 1.81 0.91
CA SER A 104 -9.32 2.00 0.90
C SER A 104 -10.06 0.68 0.66
N THR A 105 -9.68 -0.06 -0.39
CA THR A 105 -10.26 -1.38 -0.71
C THR A 105 -10.06 -2.38 0.43
N ALA A 106 -8.88 -2.42 1.03
CA ALA A 106 -8.56 -3.33 2.13
C ALA A 106 -9.43 -3.06 3.36
N LEU A 107 -9.78 -1.81 3.62
CA LEU A 107 -10.61 -1.39 4.76
C LEU A 107 -12.12 -1.35 4.46
N GLY A 108 -12.55 -1.86 3.31
CA GLY A 108 -13.97 -1.97 2.94
C GLY A 108 -14.54 -0.74 2.21
N GLY A 109 -13.69 0.19 1.79
CA GLY A 109 -14.07 1.29 0.91
C GLY A 109 -14.19 0.84 -0.55
N THR A 110 -14.75 1.72 -1.38
CA THR A 110 -14.88 1.52 -2.83
C THR A 110 -13.92 2.42 -3.59
N VAL A 111 -13.46 1.93 -4.74
CA VAL A 111 -12.64 2.68 -5.68
C VAL A 111 -13.23 2.52 -7.06
N ASP A 112 -13.72 3.62 -7.62
CA ASP A 112 -14.41 3.65 -8.90
C ASP A 112 -13.74 4.61 -9.88
N LYS A 113 -13.96 4.37 -11.18
CA LYS A 113 -13.53 5.29 -12.21
C LYS A 113 -14.37 6.56 -12.16
N THR A 114 -13.73 7.70 -11.97
CA THR A 114 -14.41 9.00 -12.04
C THR A 114 -14.60 9.45 -13.50
N LEU A 115 -15.64 10.25 -13.74
CA LEU A 115 -15.87 10.92 -15.02
C LEU A 115 -14.94 12.12 -15.21
N HIS A 116 -14.52 12.74 -14.11
CA HIS A 116 -13.65 13.90 -14.10
C HIS A 116 -12.40 13.59 -13.26
N PRO A 117 -11.25 13.31 -13.91
CA PRO A 117 -10.02 13.03 -13.18
C PRO A 117 -9.55 14.28 -12.41
N GLU A 118 -9.17 14.09 -11.17
CA GLU A 118 -8.55 15.12 -10.33
C GLU A 118 -7.05 15.19 -10.64
N ILE A 119 -6.69 16.04 -11.60
CA ILE A 119 -5.30 16.26 -12.02
C ILE A 119 -4.93 17.71 -11.70
N GLY A 120 -3.87 17.91 -10.92
CA GLY A 120 -3.38 19.24 -10.55
C GLY A 120 -3.38 19.48 -9.04
N TRP A 121 -3.36 20.74 -8.65
CA TRP A 121 -3.40 21.18 -7.27
C TRP A 121 -4.86 21.38 -6.86
N HIS A 122 -5.28 20.69 -5.80
CA HIS A 122 -6.62 20.80 -5.23
C HIS A 122 -6.49 21.17 -3.76
N GLU A 123 -7.40 22.01 -3.29
CA GLU A 123 -7.54 22.29 -1.87
C GLU A 123 -8.22 21.09 -1.20
N VAL A 124 -7.71 20.70 -0.05
CA VAL A 124 -8.26 19.61 0.75
C VAL A 124 -8.62 20.14 2.13
N GLU A 125 -9.79 19.75 2.62
CA GLU A 125 -10.26 20.08 3.96
C GLU A 125 -10.06 18.86 4.87
N PRO A 126 -9.42 19.01 6.04
CA PRO A 126 -9.31 17.94 6.99
C PRO A 126 -10.69 17.61 7.59
N THR A 127 -10.96 16.34 7.84
CA THR A 127 -12.16 15.95 8.60
C THR A 127 -12.05 16.41 10.05
N GLU A 128 -13.19 16.62 10.74
CA GLU A 128 -13.20 17.03 12.14
C GLU A 128 -12.38 16.11 13.05
N SER A 129 -12.41 14.80 12.79
CA SER A 129 -11.63 13.81 13.55
C SER A 129 -10.12 13.95 13.34
N PHE A 130 -9.68 14.45 12.20
CA PHE A 130 -8.26 14.70 11.92
C PHE A 130 -7.80 16.04 12.50
N ALA A 131 -8.64 17.06 12.45
CA ALA A 131 -8.34 18.38 12.99
C ALA A 131 -8.26 18.40 14.54
N ALA A 132 -8.79 17.36 15.21
CA ALA A 132 -8.78 17.22 16.67
C ALA A 132 -7.54 16.47 17.23
N GLN A 133 -6.61 16.02 16.37
CA GLN A 133 -5.35 15.37 16.73
C GLN A 133 -4.18 16.36 16.74
#